data_b5ac84fcb93301bc7cd95954c8f5e3b9
#
_entry.id   b5ac84fcb93301bc7cd95954c8f5e3b9
#
_cell.length_a   1.000
_cell.length_b   1.000
_cell.length_c   1.000
_cell.angle_alpha   90.00
_cell.angle_beta   90.00
_cell.angle_gamma   90.00
#
_symmetry.space_group_name_H-M   'P 1'
#
loop_
_entity.id
_entity.type
_entity.pdbx_description
1 polymer ?
#
loop_
_entity_poly.entity_id
_entity_poly.type
_entity_poly.pdbx_seq_one_letter_code
_entity_poly.pdbx_strand_id
1 'polypeptide(L)'
;MNKERIAVNFAGISMKTPVMGASGTFGFGLEYADFLDIDNIGAIISKGITPLPRPGNPGVRVAETPAGMLNCIGLENPGVDAFKRDILPEVSRHSTPLIVNISAGTAEEYGELAAKLDVDGVAALEVNISWSERQRGSIVFGTTEGRRVGSRSVKDHTSKPVIMKLSPNVTDITVMAKAVEDAGADAVSLINTLTGMAIDIYTQKPLLGNITGGLSGPAVKPVALRCVWQVCNAVKIPVIGIGGITCAQDVLEFILVGAYAGGSRDHEFRPPRRRLQDRRRAPPS
;
A
#
# COMPACT_ATOMS: atom_id res chain seq x y z
N MET A 1 -20.27 20.89 -5.76
CA MET A 1 -20.42 19.42 -5.51
C MET A 1 -20.47 19.22 -4.00
N ASN A 2 -21.46 18.49 -3.48
CA ASN A 2 -21.54 18.28 -2.04
C ASN A 2 -20.43 17.31 -1.62
N LYS A 3 -19.43 17.80 -0.85
CA LYS A 3 -18.24 17.03 -0.42
C LYS A 3 -18.61 15.78 0.42
N GLU A 4 -19.76 15.78 1.09
CA GLU A 4 -20.25 14.62 1.87
C GLU A 4 -20.57 13.39 1.01
N ARG A 5 -20.84 13.57 -0.29
CA ARG A 5 -21.20 12.47 -1.20
C ARG A 5 -20.02 11.59 -1.62
N ILE A 6 -18.79 11.98 -1.35
CA ILE A 6 -17.58 11.23 -1.66
C ILE A 6 -16.82 10.76 -0.42
N ALA A 7 -17.33 11.08 0.78
CA ALA A 7 -16.77 10.60 2.02
C ALA A 7 -16.98 9.07 2.15
N VAL A 8 -15.95 8.38 2.67
CA VAL A 8 -15.96 6.92 2.82
C VAL A 8 -15.51 6.52 4.22
N ASN A 9 -15.92 5.34 4.67
CA ASN A 9 -15.38 4.69 5.85
C ASN A 9 -14.65 3.43 5.40
N PHE A 10 -13.35 3.36 5.68
CA PHE A 10 -12.51 2.22 5.32
C PHE A 10 -11.93 1.59 6.60
N ALA A 11 -12.29 0.36 6.90
CA ALA A 11 -11.86 -0.37 8.10
C ALA A 11 -11.98 0.45 9.41
N GLY A 12 -13.04 1.27 9.55
CA GLY A 12 -13.25 2.15 10.70
C GLY A 12 -12.61 3.55 10.55
N ILE A 13 -11.82 3.80 9.53
CA ILE A 13 -11.19 5.09 9.26
C ILE A 13 -12.14 5.96 8.43
N SER A 14 -12.58 7.09 8.97
CA SER A 14 -13.40 8.05 8.25
C SER A 14 -12.53 8.93 7.36
N MET A 15 -12.78 8.91 6.06
CA MET A 15 -12.04 9.67 5.05
C MET A 15 -12.95 10.62 4.28
N LYS A 16 -12.49 11.84 4.02
CA LYS A 16 -13.26 12.86 3.26
C LYS A 16 -13.44 12.49 1.78
N THR A 17 -12.50 11.73 1.23
CA THR A 17 -12.51 11.27 -0.17
C THR A 17 -11.90 9.85 -0.27
N PRO A 18 -12.17 9.10 -1.32
CA PRO A 18 -11.53 7.80 -1.54
C PRO A 18 -10.05 7.89 -1.98
N VAL A 19 -9.56 9.08 -2.30
CA VAL A 19 -8.20 9.29 -2.82
C VAL A 19 -7.23 9.53 -1.68
N MET A 20 -6.12 8.78 -1.67
CA MET A 20 -5.09 8.89 -0.65
C MET A 20 -3.69 8.93 -1.27
N GLY A 21 -2.73 9.51 -0.55
CA GLY A 21 -1.32 9.47 -0.89
C GLY A 21 -0.76 8.07 -0.59
N ALA A 22 -0.14 7.42 -1.60
CA ALA A 22 0.41 6.08 -1.42
C ALA A 22 1.81 6.11 -0.80
N SER A 23 2.11 5.10 0.04
CA SER A 23 3.45 4.91 0.62
C SER A 23 4.53 4.86 -0.46
N GLY A 24 5.62 5.57 -0.21
CA GLY A 24 6.78 5.65 -1.10
C GLY A 24 6.72 6.76 -2.16
N THR A 25 5.55 7.31 -2.44
CA THR A 25 5.38 8.41 -3.42
C THR A 25 4.94 9.73 -2.78
N PHE A 26 4.42 9.69 -1.55
CA PHE A 26 3.85 10.84 -0.87
C PHE A 26 4.63 11.26 0.40
N GLY A 27 5.82 10.70 0.61
CA GLY A 27 6.65 11.02 1.78
C GLY A 27 5.90 10.80 3.10
N PHE A 28 5.86 11.84 3.92
CA PHE A 28 5.01 11.93 5.12
C PHE A 28 3.79 12.84 4.90
N GLY A 29 3.60 13.32 3.67
CA GLY A 29 2.54 14.27 3.29
C GLY A 29 2.97 15.72 3.39
N LEU A 30 3.80 16.09 4.36
CA LEU A 30 4.24 17.46 4.62
C LEU A 30 5.02 18.05 3.44
N GLU A 31 5.75 17.23 2.71
CA GLU A 31 6.52 17.62 1.52
C GLU A 31 5.65 18.15 0.38
N TYR A 32 4.34 17.90 0.45
CA TYR A 32 3.37 18.34 -0.55
C TYR A 32 2.46 19.48 -0.07
N ALA A 33 2.63 19.97 1.16
CA ALA A 33 1.76 20.99 1.75
C ALA A 33 1.73 22.31 0.93
N ASP A 34 2.82 22.63 0.26
CA ASP A 34 2.90 23.83 -0.60
C ASP A 34 2.19 23.67 -1.94
N PHE A 35 1.87 22.43 -2.36
CA PHE A 35 1.31 22.13 -3.69
C PHE A 35 -0.15 21.68 -3.63
N LEU A 36 -0.61 21.17 -2.49
CA LEU A 36 -1.98 20.71 -2.31
C LEU A 36 -2.44 20.89 -0.87
N ASP A 37 -3.74 21.07 -0.71
CA ASP A 37 -4.37 21.08 0.60
C ASP A 37 -4.48 19.65 1.14
N ILE A 38 -3.54 19.30 2.04
CA ILE A 38 -3.44 17.99 2.67
C ILE A 38 -4.76 17.62 3.36
N ASP A 39 -5.48 18.59 3.93
CA ASP A 39 -6.74 18.35 4.62
C ASP A 39 -7.90 17.96 3.68
N ASN A 40 -7.71 18.01 2.38
CA ASN A 40 -8.70 17.62 1.38
C ASN A 40 -8.47 16.22 0.77
N ILE A 41 -7.40 15.50 1.15
CA ILE A 41 -7.21 14.09 0.73
C ILE A 41 -7.85 13.13 1.75
N GLY A 42 -8.09 11.89 1.33
CA GLY A 42 -8.75 10.88 2.16
C GLY A 42 -7.88 10.39 3.31
N ALA A 43 -6.64 10.05 3.02
CA ALA A 43 -5.64 9.64 4.01
C ALA A 43 -4.22 9.84 3.47
N ILE A 44 -3.25 9.93 4.38
CA ILE A 44 -1.83 9.87 4.09
C ILE A 44 -1.34 8.47 4.46
N ILE A 45 -0.78 7.72 3.50
CA ILE A 45 -0.01 6.51 3.81
C ILE A 45 1.46 6.91 3.80
N SER A 46 2.08 6.92 4.98
CA SER A 46 3.44 7.41 5.14
C SER A 46 4.49 6.59 4.40
N LYS A 47 5.66 7.18 4.22
CA LYS A 47 6.89 6.43 3.92
C LYS A 47 7.10 5.32 4.95
N GLY A 48 7.68 4.19 4.51
CA GLY A 48 7.91 3.04 5.39
C GLY A 48 8.81 3.38 6.57
N ILE A 49 8.35 3.09 7.78
CA ILE A 49 9.09 3.26 9.03
C ILE A 49 9.65 1.91 9.47
N THR A 50 10.88 1.92 9.94
CA THR A 50 11.58 0.76 10.51
C THR A 50 11.92 0.99 11.98
N PRO A 51 12.21 -0.07 12.78
CA PRO A 51 12.60 0.08 14.18
C PRO A 51 13.78 1.04 14.38
N LEU A 52 14.82 0.92 13.54
CA LEU A 52 16.00 1.77 13.52
C LEU A 52 16.08 2.61 12.24
N PRO A 53 16.83 3.74 12.25
CA PRO A 53 17.06 4.54 11.05
C PRO A 53 17.72 3.73 9.94
N ARG A 54 17.35 4.02 8.68
CA ARG A 54 17.97 3.43 7.49
C ARG A 54 18.41 4.51 6.50
N PRO A 55 19.67 4.48 6.04
CA PRO A 55 20.18 5.46 5.08
C PRO A 55 19.75 5.19 3.63
N GLY A 56 19.06 4.05 3.40
CA GLY A 56 18.72 3.60 2.05
C GLY A 56 19.89 2.87 1.35
N ASN A 57 19.66 2.49 0.09
CA ASN A 57 20.67 1.82 -0.72
C ASN A 57 21.70 2.84 -1.29
N PRO A 58 22.95 2.44 -1.49
CA PRO A 58 23.95 3.28 -2.14
C PRO A 58 23.75 3.35 -3.66
N GLY A 59 24.42 4.32 -4.30
CA GLY A 59 24.44 4.48 -5.74
C GLY A 59 23.16 5.06 -6.36
N VAL A 60 22.91 4.79 -7.62
CA VAL A 60 21.74 5.27 -8.34
C VAL A 60 20.50 4.48 -7.88
N ARG A 61 19.53 5.19 -7.32
CA ARG A 61 18.35 4.60 -6.69
C ARG A 61 17.06 4.74 -7.50
N VAL A 62 17.07 5.57 -8.55
CA VAL A 62 15.89 5.86 -9.39
C VAL A 62 16.32 5.88 -10.85
N ALA A 63 15.51 5.30 -11.73
CA ALA A 63 15.69 5.36 -13.17
C ALA A 63 14.33 5.47 -13.86
N GLU A 64 14.21 6.42 -14.79
CA GLU A 64 12.99 6.59 -15.60
C GLU A 64 12.81 5.44 -16.59
N THR A 65 11.55 5.17 -16.92
CA THR A 65 11.15 4.26 -18.00
C THR A 65 10.11 4.96 -18.88
N PRO A 66 9.82 4.46 -20.10
CA PRO A 66 8.88 5.13 -21.01
C PRO A 66 7.49 5.44 -20.44
N ALA A 67 7.02 4.69 -19.45
CA ALA A 67 5.70 4.85 -18.86
C ALA A 67 5.70 4.64 -17.33
N GLY A 68 6.79 4.98 -16.66
CA GLY A 68 6.91 4.84 -15.21
C GLY A 68 8.33 5.06 -14.71
N MET A 69 8.63 4.47 -13.57
CA MET A 69 9.90 4.66 -12.88
C MET A 69 10.32 3.36 -12.18
N LEU A 70 11.60 3.04 -12.28
CA LEU A 70 12.25 2.02 -11.46
C LEU A 70 12.86 2.68 -10.22
N ASN A 71 12.68 2.07 -9.05
CA ASN A 71 13.32 2.54 -7.83
C ASN A 71 13.90 1.38 -6.99
N CYS A 72 14.98 1.67 -6.27
CA CYS A 72 15.59 0.80 -5.28
C CYS A 72 16.02 1.63 -4.06
N ILE A 73 15.12 2.41 -3.47
CA ILE A 73 15.43 3.37 -2.38
C ILE A 73 16.03 2.68 -1.15
N GLY A 74 15.59 1.47 -0.80
CA GLY A 74 16.14 0.71 0.34
C GLY A 74 15.55 1.11 1.69
N LEU A 75 14.29 1.56 1.74
CA LEU A 75 13.57 1.96 2.96
C LEU A 75 14.30 3.07 3.74
N GLU A 76 14.88 4.06 3.05
CA GLU A 76 15.44 5.23 3.72
C GLU A 76 14.38 5.88 4.60
N ASN A 77 14.64 5.96 5.91
CA ASN A 77 13.71 6.55 6.89
C ASN A 77 14.44 6.85 8.21
N PRO A 78 13.88 7.73 9.05
CA PRO A 78 14.51 8.17 10.31
C PRO A 78 14.42 7.16 11.46
N GLY A 79 13.70 6.04 11.30
CA GLY A 79 13.35 5.13 12.38
C GLY A 79 12.15 5.61 13.21
N VAL A 80 11.53 4.70 13.97
CA VAL A 80 10.29 4.97 14.69
C VAL A 80 10.43 6.05 15.77
N ASP A 81 11.54 6.10 16.47
CA ASP A 81 11.69 7.04 17.58
C ASP A 81 11.82 8.50 17.09
N ALA A 82 12.59 8.72 16.01
CA ALA A 82 12.66 10.05 15.37
C ALA A 82 11.36 10.42 14.65
N PHE A 83 10.69 9.45 14.01
CA PHE A 83 9.38 9.68 13.43
C PHE A 83 8.37 10.18 14.48
N LYS A 84 8.28 9.53 15.63
CA LYS A 84 7.37 9.93 16.73
C LYS A 84 7.69 11.28 17.31
N ARG A 85 8.99 11.61 17.44
CA ARG A 85 9.43 12.85 18.07
C ARG A 85 9.28 14.05 17.14
N ASP A 86 9.64 13.90 15.87
CA ASP A 86 9.88 15.05 14.96
C ASP A 86 8.81 15.15 13.86
N ILE A 87 8.21 14.05 13.38
CA ILE A 87 7.34 14.04 12.21
C ILE A 87 5.87 13.88 12.59
N LEU A 88 5.55 12.91 13.46
CA LEU A 88 4.18 12.63 13.86
C LEU A 88 3.45 13.88 14.43
N PRO A 89 4.06 14.72 15.28
CA PRO A 89 3.39 15.90 15.79
C PRO A 89 3.00 16.90 14.69
N GLU A 90 3.83 17.05 13.66
CA GLU A 90 3.56 17.97 12.55
C GLU A 90 2.42 17.44 11.65
N VAL A 91 2.47 16.17 11.28
CA VAL A 91 1.40 15.53 10.47
C VAL A 91 0.07 15.52 11.22
N SER A 92 0.10 15.34 12.54
CA SER A 92 -1.09 15.30 13.39
C SER A 92 -1.80 16.66 13.55
N ARG A 93 -1.22 17.77 13.06
CA ARG A 93 -1.91 19.06 12.97
C ARG A 93 -2.98 19.09 11.89
N HIS A 94 -2.89 18.17 10.92
CA HIS A 94 -3.85 18.02 9.84
C HIS A 94 -5.01 17.12 10.25
N SER A 95 -6.19 17.39 9.70
CA SER A 95 -7.40 16.60 9.95
C SER A 95 -7.46 15.30 9.13
N THR A 96 -6.52 15.10 8.21
CA THR A 96 -6.43 13.91 7.36
C THR A 96 -5.85 12.74 8.14
N PRO A 97 -6.51 11.57 8.11
CA PRO A 97 -6.01 10.37 8.78
C PRO A 97 -4.61 9.98 8.30
N LEU A 98 -3.71 9.66 9.25
CA LEU A 98 -2.39 9.15 8.97
C LEU A 98 -2.37 7.63 9.13
N ILE A 99 -2.07 6.90 8.07
CA ILE A 99 -1.79 5.46 8.04
C ILE A 99 -0.27 5.31 7.99
N VAL A 100 0.33 4.72 9.01
CA VAL A 100 1.78 4.55 9.07
C VAL A 100 2.17 3.25 8.39
N ASN A 101 2.95 3.34 7.29
CA ASN A 101 3.54 2.16 6.67
C ASN A 101 4.72 1.68 7.52
N ILE A 102 4.76 0.38 7.84
CA ILE A 102 5.78 -0.23 8.70
C ILE A 102 6.50 -1.37 7.99
N SER A 103 7.80 -1.51 8.27
CA SER A 103 8.62 -2.61 7.77
C SER A 103 9.65 -3.02 8.81
N ALA A 104 9.78 -4.33 9.05
CA ALA A 104 10.73 -4.91 10.00
C ALA A 104 11.34 -6.20 9.45
N GLY A 105 12.27 -6.79 10.17
CA GLY A 105 12.98 -8.01 9.77
C GLY A 105 12.33 -9.29 10.27
N THR A 106 11.74 -9.24 11.49
CA THR A 106 11.12 -10.41 12.15
C THR A 106 9.69 -10.12 12.60
N ALA A 107 8.93 -11.15 12.91
CA ALA A 107 7.56 -11.01 13.43
C ALA A 107 7.53 -10.25 14.75
N GLU A 108 8.48 -10.51 15.61
CA GLU A 108 8.65 -9.83 16.91
C GLU A 108 8.90 -8.33 16.70
N GLU A 109 9.83 -7.97 15.82
CA GLU A 109 10.11 -6.57 15.47
C GLU A 109 8.88 -5.85 14.90
N TYR A 110 8.06 -6.54 14.10
CA TYR A 110 6.79 -5.97 13.61
C TYR A 110 5.80 -5.73 14.76
N GLY A 111 5.69 -6.65 15.72
CA GLY A 111 4.86 -6.48 16.91
C GLY A 111 5.33 -5.31 17.79
N GLU A 112 6.63 -5.24 18.08
CA GLU A 112 7.21 -4.13 18.84
C GLU A 112 7.01 -2.78 18.16
N LEU A 113 7.18 -2.73 16.84
CA LEU A 113 6.97 -1.53 16.04
C LEU A 113 5.50 -1.11 16.05
N ALA A 114 4.57 -2.07 15.97
CA ALA A 114 3.15 -1.82 16.08
C ALA A 114 2.76 -1.24 17.45
N ALA A 115 3.28 -1.81 18.54
CA ALA A 115 3.09 -1.30 19.89
C ALA A 115 3.61 0.13 20.08
N LYS A 116 4.79 0.44 19.52
CA LYS A 116 5.37 1.81 19.56
C LYS A 116 4.51 2.83 18.79
N LEU A 117 3.76 2.39 17.79
CA LEU A 117 2.92 3.23 16.94
C LEU A 117 1.42 3.19 17.30
N ASP A 118 1.05 2.47 18.36
CA ASP A 118 -0.30 2.49 18.92
C ASP A 118 -0.50 3.74 19.80
N VAL A 119 -0.46 4.89 19.16
CA VAL A 119 -0.51 6.23 19.79
C VAL A 119 -1.51 7.13 19.06
N ASP A 120 -1.87 8.24 19.72
CA ASP A 120 -2.69 9.28 19.10
C ASP A 120 -2.00 9.87 17.86
N GLY A 121 -2.78 10.29 16.87
CA GLY A 121 -2.30 10.78 15.58
C GLY A 121 -2.06 9.69 14.54
N VAL A 122 -2.00 8.41 14.93
CA VAL A 122 -1.95 7.27 14.01
C VAL A 122 -3.34 6.66 13.87
N ALA A 123 -3.89 6.65 12.65
CA ALA A 123 -5.22 6.10 12.37
C ALA A 123 -5.21 4.59 12.07
N ALA A 124 -4.15 4.09 11.45
CA ALA A 124 -3.96 2.67 11.13
C ALA A 124 -2.49 2.36 10.84
N LEU A 125 -2.17 1.06 10.75
CA LEU A 125 -0.86 0.57 10.32
C LEU A 125 -0.97 -0.14 8.95
N GLU A 126 -0.14 0.24 7.97
CA GLU A 126 0.05 -0.50 6.73
C GLU A 126 1.32 -1.35 6.83
N VAL A 127 1.16 -2.66 6.91
CA VAL A 127 2.26 -3.62 7.08
C VAL A 127 2.84 -4.01 5.73
N ASN A 128 4.06 -3.57 5.43
CA ASN A 128 4.73 -3.86 4.17
C ASN A 128 5.42 -5.23 4.21
N ILE A 129 4.77 -6.24 3.67
CA ILE A 129 5.28 -7.62 3.61
C ILE A 129 6.16 -7.91 2.39
N SER A 130 6.38 -6.93 1.51
CA SER A 130 7.12 -7.12 0.24
C SER A 130 8.64 -7.09 0.42
N TRP A 131 9.13 -6.51 1.51
CA TRP A 131 10.56 -6.27 1.74
C TRP A 131 11.32 -7.51 2.21
N SER A 132 10.66 -8.41 2.92
CA SER A 132 11.24 -9.59 3.54
C SER A 132 11.79 -10.63 2.54
N GLU A 133 11.39 -10.55 1.27
CA GLU A 133 11.80 -11.52 0.24
C GLU A 133 13.28 -11.38 -0.17
N ARG A 134 13.94 -10.25 0.14
CA ARG A 134 15.31 -9.94 -0.36
C ARG A 134 16.42 -9.92 0.69
N GLN A 135 16.08 -9.87 1.99
CA GLN A 135 17.10 -9.94 3.04
C GLN A 135 17.35 -11.40 3.46
N ARG A 136 18.61 -11.85 3.35
CA ARG A 136 19.05 -13.14 3.89
C ARG A 136 18.71 -13.20 5.38
N GLY A 137 17.71 -14.02 5.73
CA GLY A 137 17.29 -14.26 7.12
C GLY A 137 15.85 -13.89 7.47
N SER A 138 15.15 -13.04 6.73
CA SER A 138 13.76 -12.73 7.04
C SER A 138 12.80 -13.66 6.28
N ILE A 139 12.54 -14.84 6.85
CA ILE A 139 11.60 -15.83 6.32
C ILE A 139 10.14 -15.47 6.64
N VAL A 140 9.92 -14.42 7.44
CA VAL A 140 8.61 -14.12 8.06
C VAL A 140 7.48 -14.04 7.05
N PHE A 141 7.68 -13.36 5.91
CA PHE A 141 6.62 -13.23 4.90
C PHE A 141 6.89 -13.97 3.58
N GLY A 142 7.95 -14.78 3.50
CA GLY A 142 8.30 -15.59 2.35
C GLY A 142 7.34 -16.76 2.10
N THR A 143 6.70 -17.26 3.14
CA THR A 143 5.74 -18.36 3.11
C THR A 143 4.35 -17.91 3.54
N THR A 144 3.31 -18.69 3.24
CA THR A 144 1.94 -18.46 3.72
C THR A 144 1.87 -18.45 5.24
N GLU A 145 2.57 -19.37 5.90
CA GLU A 145 2.61 -19.43 7.37
C GLU A 145 3.36 -18.23 7.96
N GLY A 146 4.48 -17.83 7.40
CA GLY A 146 5.19 -16.63 7.85
C GLY A 146 4.32 -15.37 7.75
N ARG A 147 3.50 -15.24 6.71
CA ARG A 147 2.54 -14.12 6.57
C ARG A 147 1.49 -14.14 7.67
N ARG A 148 0.97 -15.31 8.04
CA ARG A 148 0.03 -15.47 9.16
C ARG A 148 0.66 -15.07 10.49
N VAL A 149 1.87 -15.56 10.78
CA VAL A 149 2.60 -15.25 12.01
C VAL A 149 2.90 -13.76 12.12
N GLY A 150 3.43 -13.15 11.06
CA GLY A 150 3.73 -11.72 11.07
C GLY A 150 2.47 -10.84 11.18
N SER A 151 1.38 -11.18 10.48
CA SER A 151 0.10 -10.45 10.59
C SER A 151 -0.47 -10.55 12.00
N ARG A 152 -0.47 -11.73 12.60
CA ARG A 152 -0.95 -11.96 13.97
C ARG A 152 -0.09 -11.20 14.98
N SER A 153 1.24 -11.23 14.83
CA SER A 153 2.13 -10.48 15.71
C SER A 153 1.80 -8.98 15.72
N VAL A 154 1.52 -8.38 14.57
CA VAL A 154 1.09 -6.98 14.53
C VAL A 154 -0.26 -6.78 15.21
N LYS A 155 -1.26 -7.63 14.91
CA LYS A 155 -2.61 -7.52 15.49
C LYS A 155 -2.62 -7.65 17.01
N ASP A 156 -1.77 -8.50 17.56
CA ASP A 156 -1.70 -8.75 19.01
C ASP A 156 -1.06 -7.58 19.77
N HIS A 157 -0.40 -6.65 19.07
CA HIS A 157 0.35 -5.54 19.67
C HIS A 157 -0.22 -4.14 19.37
N THR A 158 -1.38 -4.03 18.70
CA THR A 158 -2.01 -2.73 18.41
C THR A 158 -3.53 -2.80 18.49
N SER A 159 -4.14 -1.71 18.94
CA SER A 159 -5.58 -1.49 18.87
C SER A 159 -6.02 -0.90 17.52
N LYS A 160 -5.06 -0.43 16.71
CA LYS A 160 -5.33 0.23 15.43
C LYS A 160 -5.71 -0.79 14.35
N PRO A 161 -6.49 -0.39 13.33
CA PRO A 161 -6.70 -1.20 12.14
C PRO A 161 -5.37 -1.57 11.47
N VAL A 162 -5.24 -2.83 11.03
CA VAL A 162 -4.05 -3.37 10.38
C VAL A 162 -4.36 -3.68 8.91
N ILE A 163 -3.65 -3.01 8.01
CA ILE A 163 -3.75 -3.12 6.57
C ILE A 163 -2.53 -3.88 6.06
N MET A 164 -2.70 -5.02 5.40
CA MET A 164 -1.56 -5.78 4.88
C MET A 164 -1.27 -5.41 3.44
N LYS A 165 -0.06 -4.89 3.15
CA LYS A 165 0.35 -4.49 1.80
C LYS A 165 0.95 -5.65 1.02
N LEU A 166 0.23 -6.09 -0.02
CA LEU A 166 0.56 -7.27 -0.81
C LEU A 166 1.49 -6.95 -1.99
N SER A 167 2.42 -7.89 -2.27
CA SER A 167 3.31 -7.84 -3.43
C SER A 167 2.65 -8.49 -4.65
N PRO A 168 2.78 -7.90 -5.85
CA PRO A 168 2.33 -8.51 -7.09
C PRO A 168 3.31 -9.57 -7.64
N ASN A 169 4.51 -9.67 -7.04
CA ASN A 169 5.60 -10.55 -7.51
C ASN A 169 5.41 -11.99 -7.01
N VAL A 170 4.24 -12.54 -7.23
CA VAL A 170 3.82 -13.88 -6.82
C VAL A 170 2.96 -14.52 -7.92
N THR A 171 2.90 -15.84 -7.92
CA THR A 171 2.11 -16.58 -8.90
C THR A 171 0.61 -16.31 -8.74
N ASP A 172 0.12 -16.34 -7.49
CA ASP A 172 -1.28 -16.08 -7.16
C ASP A 172 -1.38 -15.20 -5.90
N ILE A 173 -1.81 -13.96 -6.12
CA ILE A 173 -1.95 -12.96 -5.05
C ILE A 173 -3.11 -13.28 -4.10
N THR A 174 -4.11 -14.07 -4.54
CA THR A 174 -5.28 -14.41 -3.73
C THR A 174 -4.92 -15.34 -2.57
N VAL A 175 -3.89 -16.18 -2.73
CA VAL A 175 -3.37 -17.05 -1.67
C VAL A 175 -2.81 -16.20 -0.51
N MET A 176 -2.09 -15.11 -0.87
CA MET A 176 -1.58 -14.17 0.13
C MET A 176 -2.71 -13.44 0.84
N ALA A 177 -3.67 -12.93 0.06
CA ALA A 177 -4.79 -12.17 0.59
C ALA A 177 -5.63 -12.99 1.59
N LYS A 178 -5.94 -14.23 1.27
CA LYS A 178 -6.65 -15.15 2.19
C LYS A 178 -5.85 -15.43 3.45
N ALA A 179 -4.54 -15.67 3.31
CA ALA A 179 -3.69 -15.97 4.46
C ALA A 179 -3.64 -14.83 5.49
N VAL A 180 -3.60 -13.57 5.02
CA VAL A 180 -3.59 -12.41 5.93
C VAL A 180 -5.00 -12.11 6.49
N GLU A 181 -6.06 -12.35 5.73
CA GLU A 181 -7.45 -12.30 6.21
C GLU A 181 -7.68 -13.32 7.32
N ASP A 182 -7.29 -14.58 7.11
CA ASP A 182 -7.36 -15.65 8.12
C ASP A 182 -6.55 -15.33 9.39
N ALA A 183 -5.50 -14.51 9.26
CA ALA A 183 -4.68 -14.06 10.38
C ALA A 183 -5.26 -12.83 11.11
N GLY A 184 -6.41 -12.31 10.68
CA GLY A 184 -7.13 -11.23 11.34
C GLY A 184 -6.76 -9.83 10.85
N ALA A 185 -6.20 -9.68 9.67
CA ALA A 185 -6.03 -8.37 9.04
C ALA A 185 -7.39 -7.67 8.85
N ASP A 186 -7.46 -6.36 9.13
CA ASP A 186 -8.69 -5.59 8.98
C ASP A 186 -8.91 -5.15 7.52
N ALA A 187 -7.84 -5.07 6.73
CA ALA A 187 -7.88 -4.71 5.31
C ALA A 187 -6.62 -5.19 4.58
N VAL A 188 -6.64 -5.10 3.26
CA VAL A 188 -5.46 -5.27 2.41
C VAL A 188 -5.27 -4.08 1.48
N SER A 189 -4.00 -3.76 1.16
CA SER A 189 -3.62 -2.81 0.12
C SER A 189 -2.77 -3.52 -0.94
N LEU A 190 -2.99 -3.21 -2.19
CA LEU A 190 -2.23 -3.75 -3.31
C LEU A 190 -2.35 -2.85 -4.55
N ILE A 191 -1.29 -2.77 -5.33
CA ILE A 191 -0.08 -3.60 -5.33
C ILE A 191 1.13 -2.83 -4.80
N ASN A 192 2.15 -3.52 -4.29
CA ASN A 192 3.49 -2.99 -4.25
C ASN A 192 4.09 -3.00 -5.67
N THR A 193 5.31 -2.52 -5.86
CA THR A 193 5.96 -2.39 -7.17
C THR A 193 6.26 -3.75 -7.82
N LEU A 194 6.21 -3.80 -9.16
CA LEU A 194 6.68 -4.94 -9.94
C LEU A 194 8.20 -4.94 -9.99
N THR A 195 8.83 -6.11 -9.86
CA THR A 195 10.29 -6.22 -10.02
C THR A 195 10.67 -6.02 -11.48
N GLY A 196 11.59 -5.08 -11.73
CA GLY A 196 12.10 -4.75 -13.04
C GLY A 196 13.59 -4.44 -13.03
N MET A 197 14.13 -4.23 -14.23
CA MET A 197 15.54 -3.90 -14.47
C MET A 197 15.66 -2.98 -15.68
N ALA A 198 16.67 -2.12 -15.70
CA ALA A 198 17.06 -1.35 -16.87
C ALA A 198 18.59 -1.39 -17.04
N ILE A 199 19.05 -1.41 -18.28
CA ILE A 199 20.48 -1.48 -18.65
C ILE A 199 20.82 -0.26 -19.50
N ASP A 200 21.93 0.37 -19.17
CA ASP A 200 22.58 1.34 -20.04
C ASP A 200 23.41 0.59 -21.10
N ILE A 201 23.01 0.72 -22.36
CA ILE A 201 23.66 0.03 -23.49
C ILE A 201 25.06 0.56 -23.80
N TYR A 202 25.35 1.80 -23.41
CA TYR A 202 26.66 2.42 -23.66
C TYR A 202 27.70 1.99 -22.61
N THR A 203 27.32 1.96 -21.35
CA THR A 203 28.19 1.50 -20.26
C THR A 203 28.09 -0.01 -20.02
N GLN A 204 27.10 -0.67 -20.64
CA GLN A 204 26.81 -2.11 -20.49
C GLN A 204 26.57 -2.53 -19.02
N LYS A 205 26.00 -1.63 -18.21
CA LYS A 205 25.75 -1.83 -16.78
C LYS A 205 24.28 -1.59 -16.44
N PRO A 206 23.79 -2.20 -15.34
CA PRO A 206 22.49 -1.83 -14.78
C PRO A 206 22.43 -0.34 -14.45
N LEU A 207 21.30 0.31 -14.73
CA LEU A 207 21.07 1.71 -14.37
C LEU A 207 20.98 1.91 -12.86
N LEU A 208 20.36 0.95 -12.16
CA LEU A 208 20.23 1.01 -10.71
C LEU A 208 21.44 0.39 -10.01
N GLY A 209 21.90 1.03 -8.93
CA GLY A 209 23.00 0.52 -8.11
C GLY A 209 22.72 -0.87 -7.51
N ASN A 210 21.46 -1.23 -7.32
CA ASN A 210 21.00 -2.51 -6.80
C ASN A 210 20.60 -3.53 -7.89
N ILE A 211 21.00 -3.29 -9.15
CA ILE A 211 20.73 -4.08 -10.35
C ILE A 211 19.23 -4.06 -10.72
N THR A 212 18.37 -4.52 -9.81
CA THR A 212 16.92 -4.55 -9.96
C THR A 212 16.24 -3.53 -9.05
N GLY A 213 15.04 -3.09 -9.43
CA GLY A 213 14.20 -2.18 -8.67
C GLY A 213 12.73 -2.49 -8.81
N GLY A 214 11.91 -1.76 -8.07
CA GLY A 214 10.47 -1.80 -8.20
C GLY A 214 10.00 -0.86 -9.31
N LEU A 215 9.24 -1.36 -10.28
CA LEU A 215 8.57 -0.57 -11.30
C LEU A 215 7.25 -0.02 -10.75
N SER A 216 7.03 1.28 -10.94
CA SER A 216 5.80 2.01 -10.63
C SER A 216 5.39 2.92 -11.79
N GLY A 217 4.26 3.62 -11.66
CA GLY A 217 3.73 4.54 -12.68
C GLY A 217 2.67 3.91 -13.58
N PRO A 218 2.24 4.60 -14.65
CA PRO A 218 1.11 4.18 -15.50
C PRO A 218 1.24 2.77 -16.08
N ALA A 219 2.48 2.32 -16.36
CA ALA A 219 2.75 1.00 -16.92
C ALA A 219 2.21 -0.16 -16.06
N VAL A 220 2.11 0.01 -14.73
CA VAL A 220 1.68 -1.07 -13.82
C VAL A 220 0.16 -1.11 -13.62
N LYS A 221 -0.61 -0.09 -14.04
CA LYS A 221 -2.06 0.01 -13.79
C LYS A 221 -2.85 -1.24 -14.23
N PRO A 222 -2.69 -1.80 -15.44
CA PRO A 222 -3.44 -2.99 -15.85
C PRO A 222 -3.17 -4.21 -14.97
N VAL A 223 -1.94 -4.36 -14.47
CA VAL A 223 -1.57 -5.44 -13.55
C VAL A 223 -2.20 -5.20 -12.18
N ALA A 224 -2.16 -3.95 -11.68
CA ALA A 224 -2.77 -3.56 -10.42
C ALA A 224 -4.28 -3.81 -10.44
N LEU A 225 -5.00 -3.36 -11.48
CA LEU A 225 -6.44 -3.60 -11.66
C LEU A 225 -6.80 -5.09 -11.63
N ARG A 226 -6.03 -5.92 -12.36
CA ARG A 226 -6.22 -7.37 -12.35
C ARG A 226 -6.05 -7.94 -10.95
N CYS A 227 -4.96 -7.59 -10.26
CA CYS A 227 -4.69 -8.07 -8.90
C CYS A 227 -5.79 -7.64 -7.92
N VAL A 228 -6.21 -6.37 -7.95
CA VAL A 228 -7.30 -5.84 -7.12
C VAL A 228 -8.59 -6.60 -7.37
N TRP A 229 -8.98 -6.78 -8.64
CA TRP A 229 -10.16 -7.55 -9.01
C TRP A 229 -10.12 -8.99 -8.47
N GLN A 230 -8.97 -9.67 -8.60
CA GLN A 230 -8.79 -11.03 -8.08
C GLN A 230 -8.96 -11.08 -6.56
N VAL A 231 -8.31 -10.15 -5.83
CA VAL A 231 -8.36 -10.11 -4.37
C VAL A 231 -9.76 -9.75 -3.86
N CYS A 232 -10.42 -8.73 -4.43
CA CYS A 232 -11.79 -8.37 -4.08
C CYS A 232 -12.79 -9.52 -4.24
N ASN A 233 -12.52 -10.47 -5.15
CA ASN A 233 -13.35 -11.67 -5.31
C ASN A 233 -12.92 -12.82 -4.38
N ALA A 234 -11.79 -12.73 -3.71
CA ALA A 234 -11.21 -13.80 -2.92
C ALA A 234 -11.37 -13.61 -1.41
N VAL A 235 -11.44 -12.35 -0.92
CA VAL A 235 -11.52 -11.99 0.50
C VAL A 235 -12.78 -11.18 0.81
N LYS A 236 -13.13 -11.08 2.09
CA LYS A 236 -14.28 -10.30 2.59
C LYS A 236 -13.86 -8.96 3.17
N ILE A 237 -12.61 -8.83 3.63
CA ILE A 237 -12.06 -7.59 4.18
C ILE A 237 -11.90 -6.52 3.09
N PRO A 238 -11.93 -5.23 3.44
CA PRO A 238 -11.80 -4.12 2.51
C PRO A 238 -10.45 -4.14 1.76
N VAL A 239 -10.46 -3.64 0.52
CA VAL A 239 -9.30 -3.64 -0.38
C VAL A 239 -8.96 -2.22 -0.83
N ILE A 240 -7.72 -1.77 -0.63
CA ILE A 240 -7.18 -0.54 -1.22
C ILE A 240 -6.47 -0.89 -2.54
N GLY A 241 -6.90 -0.29 -3.64
CA GLY A 241 -6.23 -0.39 -4.94
C GLY A 241 -5.14 0.67 -5.10
N ILE A 242 -3.93 0.26 -5.46
CA ILE A 242 -2.75 1.12 -5.65
C ILE A 242 -2.00 0.68 -6.92
N GLY A 243 -1.48 1.67 -7.67
CA GLY A 243 -0.57 1.44 -8.80
C GLY A 243 -1.06 2.05 -10.10
N GLY A 244 -0.31 3.04 -10.60
CA GLY A 244 -0.52 3.68 -11.88
C GLY A 244 -1.75 4.58 -11.98
N ILE A 245 -2.31 5.03 -10.86
CA ILE A 245 -3.43 5.98 -10.80
C ILE A 245 -2.88 7.38 -11.08
N THR A 246 -3.39 8.04 -12.11
CA THR A 246 -2.94 9.37 -12.55
C THR A 246 -4.09 10.37 -12.70
N CYS A 247 -5.32 9.90 -12.75
CA CYS A 247 -6.50 10.74 -12.95
C CYS A 247 -7.75 10.15 -12.27
N ALA A 248 -8.84 10.90 -12.25
CA ALA A 248 -10.10 10.48 -11.64
C ALA A 248 -10.70 9.22 -12.31
N GLN A 249 -10.52 9.05 -13.63
CA GLN A 249 -10.96 7.86 -14.34
C GLN A 249 -10.28 6.60 -13.80
N ASP A 250 -8.96 6.68 -13.54
CA ASP A 250 -8.23 5.55 -12.97
C ASP A 250 -8.79 5.16 -11.60
N VAL A 251 -9.10 6.15 -10.74
CA VAL A 251 -9.74 5.89 -9.43
C VAL A 251 -11.06 5.15 -9.61
N LEU A 252 -11.90 5.59 -10.56
CA LEU A 252 -13.18 4.94 -10.85
C LEU A 252 -13.00 3.50 -11.35
N GLU A 253 -11.96 3.22 -12.16
CA GLU A 253 -11.65 1.85 -12.60
C GLU A 253 -11.35 0.94 -11.40
N PHE A 254 -10.58 1.41 -10.41
CA PHE A 254 -10.28 0.65 -9.20
C PHE A 254 -11.53 0.41 -8.34
N ILE A 255 -12.43 1.41 -8.23
CA ILE A 255 -13.72 1.26 -7.54
C ILE A 255 -14.60 0.23 -8.26
N LEU A 256 -14.67 0.28 -9.59
CA LEU A 256 -15.47 -0.63 -10.40
C LEU A 256 -15.01 -2.09 -10.32
N VAL A 257 -13.72 -2.35 -10.10
CA VAL A 257 -13.21 -3.71 -9.89
C VAL A 257 -13.31 -4.17 -8.44
N GLY A 258 -13.82 -3.31 -7.53
CA GLY A 258 -14.16 -3.68 -6.16
C GLY A 258 -13.28 -3.10 -5.07
N ALA A 259 -12.36 -2.17 -5.38
CA ALA A 259 -11.59 -1.46 -4.37
C ALA A 259 -12.52 -0.63 -3.47
N TYR A 260 -12.34 -0.73 -2.17
CA TYR A 260 -13.25 -0.14 -1.19
C TYR A 260 -13.02 1.35 -0.98
N ALA A 261 -11.88 1.88 -1.33
CA ALA A 261 -11.53 3.29 -1.17
C ALA A 261 -12.41 4.27 -1.99
N GLY A 262 -13.66 3.93 -2.25
CA GLY A 262 -14.66 4.71 -2.98
C GLY A 262 -16.10 4.41 -2.61
N GLY A 263 -16.35 3.63 -1.54
CA GLY A 263 -17.71 3.26 -1.14
C GLY A 263 -18.44 4.37 -0.39
N SER A 264 -19.65 4.73 -0.78
CA SER A 264 -20.58 5.52 0.02
C SER A 264 -21.23 4.67 1.11
N ARG A 265 -21.87 5.33 2.07
CA ARG A 265 -22.43 4.80 3.32
C ARG A 265 -23.37 3.58 3.25
N ASP A 266 -23.86 3.20 2.09
CA ASP A 266 -24.87 2.17 1.99
C ASP A 266 -24.33 0.91 1.33
N HIS A 267 -24.66 -0.24 1.91
CA HIS A 267 -24.36 -1.58 1.39
C HIS A 267 -24.83 -1.83 -0.06
N GLU A 268 -25.53 -0.87 -0.67
CA GLU A 268 -26.03 -0.93 -2.04
C GLU A 268 -24.99 -0.59 -3.12
N PHE A 269 -23.86 0.05 -2.76
CA PHE A 269 -22.76 0.35 -3.69
C PHE A 269 -21.63 -0.69 -3.66
N ARG A 270 -21.97 -1.95 -3.49
CA ARG A 270 -21.11 -3.00 -4.00
C ARG A 270 -21.24 -2.96 -5.53
N PRO A 271 -20.14 -2.77 -6.30
CA PRO A 271 -20.24 -2.98 -7.74
C PRO A 271 -20.80 -4.39 -7.91
N PRO A 272 -21.83 -4.58 -8.74
CA PRO A 272 -22.49 -5.86 -8.83
C PRO A 272 -21.48 -6.88 -9.34
N ARG A 273 -21.02 -7.77 -8.47
CA ARG A 273 -20.12 -8.90 -8.79
C ARG A 273 -20.64 -9.74 -9.96
N ARG A 274 -21.93 -9.58 -10.33
CA ARG A 274 -22.61 -10.29 -11.42
C ARG A 274 -22.46 -9.65 -12.81
N ARG A 275 -22.28 -8.33 -12.97
CA ARG A 275 -22.34 -7.71 -14.31
C ARG A 275 -21.16 -7.96 -15.22
N LEU A 276 -19.96 -8.25 -14.70
CA LEU A 276 -18.82 -8.60 -15.54
C LEU A 276 -18.87 -10.05 -16.05
N GLN A 277 -19.58 -10.95 -15.32
CA GLN A 277 -19.78 -12.33 -15.77
C GLN A 277 -20.92 -12.46 -16.78
N ASP A 278 -21.96 -11.66 -16.65
CA ASP A 278 -23.15 -11.72 -17.52
C ASP A 278 -22.90 -11.19 -18.95
N ARG A 279 -21.92 -10.31 -19.15
CA ARG A 279 -21.55 -9.83 -20.51
C ARG A 279 -20.87 -10.90 -21.39
N ARG A 280 -20.47 -12.05 -20.84
CA ARG A 280 -19.89 -13.16 -21.60
C ARG A 280 -20.94 -14.14 -22.15
N ARG A 281 -22.24 -13.89 -21.92
CA ARG A 281 -23.34 -14.76 -22.39
C ARG A 281 -24.36 -13.99 -23.23
N ALA A 282 -23.94 -13.14 -24.14
CA ALA A 282 -24.79 -12.73 -25.25
C ALA A 282 -24.70 -13.83 -26.31
N PRO A 283 -25.82 -14.45 -26.76
CA PRO A 283 -25.77 -15.40 -27.85
C PRO A 283 -25.33 -14.69 -29.14
N PRO A 284 -24.63 -15.38 -30.04
CA PRO A 284 -24.35 -14.83 -31.37
C PRO A 284 -25.68 -14.64 -32.10
N SER A 285 -25.84 -13.45 -32.66
CA SER A 285 -26.89 -13.10 -33.62
C SER A 285 -26.65 -13.77 -34.97
#